data_624ba2873ddc15f12744d064bfad4911
#
_entry.id   624ba2873ddc15f12744d064bfad4911
#
_cell.length_a   1.000
_cell.length_b   1.000
_cell.length_c   1.000
_cell.angle_alpha   90.00
_cell.angle_beta   90.00
_cell.angle_gamma   90.00
#
_symmetry.space_group_name_H-M   'P 1'
#
loop_
_entity.id
_entity.type
_entity.pdbx_description
1 polymer ?
#
loop_
_entity_poly.entity_id
_entity_poly.type
_entity_poly.pdbx_seq_one_letter_code
_entity_poly.pdbx_strand_id
1 'polypeptide(L)'
;LAYIARRAAEMAAAGNANADLFPFVREGFTAAAMAKVGTSALESRKLGYLQGDDIIVPHKDELLFVAIAQAKAMFDSGWRAPSRKPFPVAGRSAIATIKGQLANMRDGGFISAHDFHISSLIVDVVCGGDVDAGSMVNEEYLMSLERKHFCGLLDHSKTQERIMGMLQTGKPVRN
;
A
#
# COMPACT_ATOMS: atom_id res chain seq x y z
N LEU A 1 -2.16 -3.28 -1.43
CA LEU A 1 -1.96 -2.84 -0.03
C LEU A 1 -1.06 -3.81 0.75
N ALA A 2 -1.08 -5.11 0.45
CA ALA A 2 -0.22 -6.12 1.11
C ALA A 2 1.28 -5.75 1.04
N TYR A 3 1.74 -5.22 -0.09
CA TYR A 3 3.11 -4.71 -0.24
C TYR A 3 3.45 -3.60 0.77
N ILE A 4 2.52 -2.66 1.00
CA ILE A 4 2.71 -1.56 1.98
C ILE A 4 2.87 -2.12 3.39
N ALA A 5 2.01 -3.06 3.78
CA ALA A 5 2.08 -3.70 5.10
C ALA A 5 3.39 -4.46 5.31
N ARG A 6 3.81 -5.27 4.33
CA ARG A 6 5.08 -5.99 4.38
C ARG A 6 6.27 -5.03 4.46
N ARG A 7 6.28 -3.99 3.63
CA ARG A 7 7.34 -2.97 3.63
C ARG A 7 7.45 -2.26 4.97
N ALA A 8 6.33 -1.91 5.59
CA ALA A 8 6.33 -1.32 6.93
C ALA A 8 6.99 -2.25 7.96
N ALA A 9 6.69 -3.55 7.90
CA ALA A 9 7.31 -4.56 8.77
C ALA A 9 8.82 -4.69 8.52
N GLU A 10 9.26 -4.71 7.25
CA GLU A 10 10.67 -4.75 6.87
C GLU A 10 11.43 -3.51 7.37
N MET A 11 10.85 -2.32 7.21
CA MET A 11 11.45 -1.06 7.69
C MET A 11 11.56 -1.01 9.21
N ALA A 12 10.52 -1.46 9.93
CA ALA A 12 10.56 -1.55 11.38
C ALA A 12 11.66 -2.53 11.84
N ALA A 13 11.75 -3.71 11.23
CA ALA A 13 12.76 -4.71 11.55
C ALA A 13 14.20 -4.23 11.24
N ALA A 14 14.41 -3.44 10.19
CA ALA A 14 15.71 -2.87 9.85
C ALA A 14 16.17 -1.82 10.87
N GLY A 15 15.24 -1.12 11.52
CA GLY A 15 15.57 -0.14 12.56
C GLY A 15 15.93 -0.77 13.90
N ASN A 16 15.15 -1.72 14.35
CA ASN A 16 15.35 -2.49 15.60
C ASN A 16 14.34 -3.64 15.65
N ALA A 17 14.73 -4.80 16.16
CA ALA A 17 13.83 -5.97 16.31
C ALA A 17 12.55 -5.68 17.15
N ASN A 18 12.58 -4.64 18.00
CA ASN A 18 11.45 -4.19 18.83
C ASN A 18 10.89 -2.85 18.37
N ALA A 19 11.19 -2.40 17.15
CA ALA A 19 10.70 -1.12 16.66
C ALA A 19 9.17 -1.13 16.54
N ASP A 20 8.56 0.00 16.96
CA ASP A 20 7.13 0.23 16.76
C ASP A 20 6.81 0.22 15.24
N LEU A 21 5.91 -0.65 14.86
CA LEU A 21 5.45 -0.80 13.50
C LEU A 21 4.56 0.37 13.04
N PHE A 22 3.87 1.00 13.99
CA PHE A 22 2.83 1.98 13.73
C PHE A 22 3.29 3.19 12.88
N PRO A 23 4.46 3.83 13.13
CA PRO A 23 4.92 4.95 12.31
C PRO A 23 5.03 4.62 10.82
N PHE A 24 5.59 3.44 10.50
CA PHE A 24 5.80 2.99 9.12
C PHE A 24 4.48 2.63 8.44
N VAL A 25 3.58 1.97 9.16
CA VAL A 25 2.22 1.67 8.66
C VAL A 25 1.45 2.95 8.38
N ARG A 26 1.51 3.93 9.29
CA ARG A 26 0.84 5.23 9.12
C ARG A 26 1.36 6.00 7.92
N GLU A 27 2.67 5.99 7.67
CA GLU A 27 3.28 6.64 6.50
C GLU A 27 2.80 6.00 5.20
N GLY A 28 2.90 4.67 5.09
CA GLY A 28 2.44 3.92 3.92
C GLY A 28 0.93 4.06 3.69
N PHE A 29 0.13 4.02 4.76
CA PHE A 29 -1.31 4.31 4.70
C PHE A 29 -1.58 5.72 4.17
N THR A 30 -0.88 6.73 4.68
CA THR A 30 -1.07 8.13 4.24
C THR A 30 -0.76 8.29 2.76
N ALA A 31 0.31 7.66 2.27
CA ALA A 31 0.64 7.69 0.85
C ALA A 31 -0.46 7.06 -0.01
N ALA A 32 -1.01 5.91 0.41
CA ALA A 32 -2.08 5.21 -0.31
C ALA A 32 -3.42 5.97 -0.26
N ALA A 33 -3.84 6.41 0.93
CA ALA A 33 -5.13 7.09 1.13
C ALA A 33 -5.20 8.45 0.44
N MET A 34 -4.07 9.16 0.37
CA MET A 34 -3.96 10.44 -0.33
C MET A 34 -3.65 10.29 -1.82
N ALA A 35 -3.55 9.05 -2.32
CA ALA A 35 -3.18 8.74 -3.69
C ALA A 35 -1.90 9.48 -4.14
N LYS A 36 -0.91 9.59 -3.25
CA LYS A 36 0.36 10.22 -3.57
C LYS A 36 1.08 9.39 -4.63
N VAL A 37 1.51 10.04 -5.68
CA VAL A 37 2.32 9.45 -6.76
C VAL A 37 3.63 10.22 -6.88
N GLY A 38 4.71 9.50 -7.19
CA GLY A 38 5.99 10.13 -7.45
C GLY A 38 6.02 10.75 -8.84
N THR A 39 6.54 11.96 -8.97
CA THR A 39 6.81 12.63 -10.25
C THR A 39 8.10 12.13 -10.90
N SER A 40 8.90 11.37 -10.15
CA SER A 40 10.13 10.73 -10.62
C SER A 40 10.34 9.39 -9.90
N ALA A 41 11.21 8.53 -10.47
CA ALA A 41 11.60 7.28 -9.83
C ALA A 41 12.28 7.51 -8.46
N LEU A 42 13.06 8.57 -8.32
CA LEU A 42 13.70 8.91 -7.05
C LEU A 42 12.67 9.34 -5.99
N GLU A 43 11.65 10.10 -6.39
CA GLU A 43 10.54 10.45 -5.49
C GLU A 43 9.71 9.21 -5.13
N SER A 44 9.42 8.34 -6.11
CA SER A 44 8.74 7.07 -5.87
C SER A 44 9.50 6.17 -4.87
N ARG A 45 10.84 6.20 -4.90
CA ARG A 45 11.68 5.53 -3.90
C ARG A 45 11.51 6.16 -2.50
N LYS A 46 11.47 7.48 -2.38
CA LYS A 46 11.21 8.18 -1.11
C LYS A 46 9.81 7.88 -0.56
N LEU A 47 8.82 7.76 -1.44
CA LEU A 47 7.45 7.39 -1.07
C LEU A 47 7.29 5.90 -0.72
N GLY A 48 8.34 5.08 -0.88
CA GLY A 48 8.31 3.66 -0.56
C GLY A 48 7.70 2.76 -1.64
N TYR A 49 7.42 3.28 -2.84
CA TYR A 49 6.95 2.47 -3.97
C TYR A 49 8.08 1.67 -4.63
N LEU A 50 9.30 2.19 -4.59
CA LEU A 50 10.50 1.50 -5.05
C LEU A 50 11.41 1.14 -3.87
N GLN A 51 12.10 0.01 -4.00
CA GLN A 51 13.12 -0.43 -3.06
C GLN A 51 14.49 0.18 -3.39
N GLY A 52 15.45 0.05 -2.47
CA GLY A 52 16.80 0.59 -2.65
C GLY A 52 17.56 -0.03 -3.82
N ASP A 53 17.31 -1.32 -4.07
CA ASP A 53 17.92 -2.15 -5.10
C ASP A 53 17.17 -2.16 -6.44
N ASP A 54 15.99 -1.51 -6.53
CA ASP A 54 15.29 -1.36 -7.80
C ASP A 54 16.13 -0.54 -8.80
N ILE A 55 16.26 -1.05 -10.03
CA ILE A 55 17.03 -0.42 -11.09
C ILE A 55 16.23 0.73 -11.70
N ILE A 56 16.80 1.92 -11.65
CA ILE A 56 16.24 3.11 -12.30
C ILE A 56 16.94 3.30 -13.65
N VAL A 57 16.16 3.20 -14.73
CA VAL A 57 16.65 3.41 -16.09
C VAL A 57 16.31 4.84 -16.53
N PRO A 58 17.32 5.72 -16.74
CA PRO A 58 17.08 7.14 -17.07
C PRO A 58 16.37 7.35 -18.41
N HIS A 59 16.62 6.47 -19.39
CA HIS A 59 16.07 6.59 -20.73
C HIS A 59 14.98 5.55 -20.98
N LYS A 60 13.77 6.02 -21.31
CA LYS A 60 12.58 5.17 -21.49
C LYS A 60 12.78 4.06 -22.52
N ASP A 61 13.43 4.37 -23.64
CA ASP A 61 13.58 3.41 -24.75
C ASP A 61 14.62 2.32 -24.44
N GLU A 62 15.46 2.50 -23.43
CA GLU A 62 16.40 1.48 -22.95
C GLU A 62 15.80 0.54 -21.90
N LEU A 63 14.60 0.83 -21.40
CA LEU A 63 14.00 0.05 -20.31
C LEU A 63 13.93 -1.44 -20.63
N LEU A 64 13.45 -1.79 -21.82
CA LEU A 64 13.32 -3.20 -22.24
C LEU A 64 14.69 -3.89 -22.37
N PHE A 65 15.68 -3.19 -22.93
CA PHE A 65 17.05 -3.71 -23.07
C PHE A 65 17.66 -4.02 -21.69
N VAL A 66 17.58 -3.08 -20.75
CA VAL A 66 18.09 -3.25 -19.38
C VAL A 66 17.33 -4.37 -18.67
N ALA A 67 16.00 -4.45 -18.80
CA ALA A 67 15.20 -5.50 -18.19
C ALA A 67 15.59 -6.89 -18.69
N ILE A 68 15.82 -7.06 -20.00
CA ILE A 68 16.27 -8.33 -20.60
C ILE A 68 17.67 -8.68 -20.09
N ALA A 69 18.60 -7.72 -20.07
CA ALA A 69 19.95 -7.95 -19.58
C ALA A 69 19.96 -8.41 -18.12
N GLN A 70 19.16 -7.75 -17.27
CA GLN A 70 19.02 -8.11 -15.86
C GLN A 70 18.39 -9.50 -15.69
N ALA A 71 17.33 -9.82 -16.44
CA ALA A 71 16.69 -11.14 -16.37
C ALA A 71 17.67 -12.27 -16.76
N LYS A 72 18.48 -12.06 -17.80
CA LYS A 72 19.54 -13.01 -18.20
C LYS A 72 20.59 -13.18 -17.11
N ALA A 73 21.09 -12.08 -16.55
CA ALA A 73 22.06 -12.12 -15.45
C ALA A 73 21.52 -12.88 -14.22
N MET A 74 20.25 -12.67 -13.87
CA MET A 74 19.57 -13.39 -12.79
C MET A 74 19.45 -14.89 -13.12
N PHE A 75 19.10 -15.25 -14.33
CA PHE A 75 19.03 -16.64 -14.78
C PHE A 75 20.40 -17.33 -14.70
N ASP A 76 21.43 -16.71 -15.26
CA ASP A 76 22.79 -17.24 -15.31
C ASP A 76 23.42 -17.37 -13.91
N SER A 77 23.07 -16.48 -12.99
CA SER A 77 23.51 -16.56 -11.57
C SER A 77 22.73 -17.57 -10.73
N GLY A 78 21.72 -18.25 -11.30
CA GLY A 78 20.92 -19.24 -10.60
C GLY A 78 19.93 -18.62 -9.58
N TRP A 79 19.53 -17.37 -9.80
CA TRP A 79 18.58 -16.68 -8.91
C TRP A 79 17.30 -17.51 -8.71
N ARG A 80 16.80 -17.51 -7.50
CA ARG A 80 15.51 -18.10 -7.14
C ARG A 80 14.67 -17.08 -6.40
N ALA A 81 13.37 -17.05 -6.68
CA ALA A 81 12.45 -16.19 -5.95
C ALA A 81 12.51 -16.52 -4.44
N PRO A 82 12.71 -15.52 -3.58
CA PRO A 82 12.71 -15.74 -2.14
C PRO A 82 11.37 -16.31 -1.69
N SER A 83 11.39 -17.21 -0.69
CA SER A 83 10.16 -17.70 -0.09
C SER A 83 9.44 -16.55 0.63
N ARG A 84 8.14 -16.44 0.41
CA ARG A 84 7.31 -15.47 1.11
C ARG A 84 7.16 -15.88 2.57
N LYS A 85 7.73 -15.09 3.48
CA LYS A 85 7.65 -15.33 4.92
C LYS A 85 6.50 -14.51 5.50
N PRO A 86 5.81 -15.04 6.54
CA PRO A 86 4.90 -14.23 7.34
C PRO A 86 5.64 -13.03 7.97
N PHE A 87 4.93 -11.95 8.18
CA PHE A 87 5.44 -10.73 8.80
C PHE A 87 4.45 -10.16 9.81
N PRO A 88 4.90 -9.40 10.83
CA PRO A 88 4.03 -8.84 11.82
C PRO A 88 3.19 -7.69 11.25
N VAL A 89 1.96 -7.55 11.75
CA VAL A 89 1.06 -6.44 11.41
C VAL A 89 0.69 -5.61 12.65
N ALA A 90 0.24 -4.37 12.41
CA ALA A 90 -0.06 -3.43 13.50
C ALA A 90 -1.40 -3.73 14.22
N GLY A 91 -2.28 -4.51 13.60
CA GLY A 91 -3.51 -5.02 14.20
C GLY A 91 -4.57 -3.98 14.54
N ARG A 92 -5.57 -4.41 15.31
CA ARG A 92 -6.80 -3.63 15.61
C ARG A 92 -6.56 -2.33 16.38
N SER A 93 -5.51 -2.25 17.19
CA SER A 93 -5.19 -1.01 17.94
C SER A 93 -4.76 0.12 16.99
N ALA A 94 -3.92 -0.19 15.98
CA ALA A 94 -3.52 0.75 14.95
C ALA A 94 -4.72 1.15 14.07
N ILE A 95 -5.60 0.20 13.73
CA ILE A 95 -6.84 0.46 13.00
C ILE A 95 -7.69 1.49 13.77
N ALA A 96 -7.91 1.28 15.06
CA ALA A 96 -8.71 2.19 15.88
C ALA A 96 -8.11 3.60 15.92
N THR A 97 -6.79 3.71 16.09
CA THR A 97 -6.08 4.99 16.13
C THR A 97 -6.20 5.75 14.81
N ILE A 98 -5.96 5.10 13.68
CA ILE A 98 -6.05 5.75 12.36
C ILE A 98 -7.50 6.10 12.02
N LYS A 99 -8.47 5.20 12.30
CA LYS A 99 -9.90 5.50 12.09
C LYS A 99 -10.37 6.68 12.93
N GLY A 100 -9.87 6.84 14.17
CA GLY A 100 -10.14 8.03 14.98
C GLY A 100 -9.65 9.32 14.33
N GLN A 101 -8.43 9.31 13.74
CA GLN A 101 -7.91 10.45 12.98
C GLN A 101 -8.75 10.74 11.72
N LEU A 102 -9.15 9.70 11.00
CA LEU A 102 -10.02 9.84 9.82
C LEU A 102 -11.40 10.40 10.19
N ALA A 103 -11.97 10.00 11.34
CA ALA A 103 -13.24 10.56 11.83
C ALA A 103 -13.12 12.07 12.08
N ASN A 104 -12.04 12.51 12.73
CA ASN A 104 -11.76 13.94 12.92
C ASN A 104 -11.65 14.68 11.58
N MET A 105 -11.00 14.09 10.57
CA MET A 105 -10.90 14.69 9.25
C MET A 105 -12.27 14.79 8.54
N ARG A 106 -13.11 13.77 8.66
CA ARG A 106 -14.47 13.78 8.13
C ARG A 106 -15.32 14.85 8.82
N ASP A 107 -15.31 14.88 10.14
CA ASP A 107 -16.14 15.79 10.94
C ASP A 107 -15.67 17.25 10.81
N GLY A 108 -14.37 17.45 10.53
CA GLY A 108 -13.79 18.75 10.16
C GLY A 108 -14.01 19.15 8.69
N GLY A 109 -14.65 18.30 7.87
CA GLY A 109 -14.92 18.60 6.45
C GLY A 109 -13.72 18.50 5.52
N PHE A 110 -12.60 17.88 5.97
CA PHE A 110 -11.41 17.70 5.13
C PHE A 110 -11.52 16.52 4.16
N ILE A 111 -12.36 15.53 4.48
CA ILE A 111 -12.66 14.39 3.62
C ILE A 111 -14.16 14.13 3.58
N SER A 112 -14.65 13.57 2.46
CA SER A 112 -16.05 13.16 2.34
C SER A 112 -16.36 11.92 3.18
N ALA A 113 -17.63 11.63 3.42
CA ALA A 113 -18.06 10.38 4.07
C ALA A 113 -17.62 9.15 3.28
N HIS A 114 -17.57 9.26 1.93
CA HIS A 114 -17.10 8.17 1.08
C HIS A 114 -15.58 8.01 1.11
N ASP A 115 -14.82 9.11 1.19
CA ASP A 115 -13.36 9.04 1.43
C ASP A 115 -13.05 8.40 2.79
N PHE A 116 -13.80 8.73 3.84
CA PHE A 116 -13.70 8.08 5.14
C PHE A 116 -13.96 6.58 5.05
N HIS A 117 -15.00 6.17 4.30
CA HIS A 117 -15.33 4.75 4.11
C HIS A 117 -14.20 4.01 3.41
N ILE A 118 -13.73 4.50 2.25
CA ILE A 118 -12.63 3.89 1.50
C ILE A 118 -11.35 3.82 2.34
N SER A 119 -10.98 4.94 2.98
CA SER A 119 -9.78 4.99 3.82
C SER A 119 -9.85 4.05 5.00
N SER A 120 -11.03 3.84 5.59
CA SER A 120 -11.25 2.87 6.66
C SER A 120 -11.02 1.42 6.21
N LEU A 121 -11.37 1.08 4.97
CA LEU A 121 -11.09 -0.23 4.38
C LEU A 121 -9.60 -0.41 4.05
N ILE A 122 -8.94 0.64 3.56
CA ILE A 122 -7.49 0.63 3.34
C ILE A 122 -6.75 0.37 4.66
N VAL A 123 -7.13 1.04 5.74
CA VAL A 123 -6.55 0.84 7.08
C VAL A 123 -6.69 -0.60 7.53
N ASP A 124 -7.88 -1.19 7.36
CA ASP A 124 -8.12 -2.60 7.76
C ASP A 124 -7.12 -3.53 7.07
N VAL A 125 -6.88 -3.36 5.77
CA VAL A 125 -5.94 -4.21 5.03
C VAL A 125 -4.50 -3.97 5.46
N VAL A 126 -4.06 -2.71 5.50
CA VAL A 126 -2.65 -2.36 5.78
C VAL A 126 -2.25 -2.70 7.22
N CYS A 127 -3.19 -2.65 8.15
CA CYS A 127 -2.95 -3.03 9.55
C CYS A 127 -3.18 -4.53 9.84
N GLY A 128 -3.67 -5.32 8.87
CA GLY A 128 -3.82 -6.76 9.02
C GLY A 128 -5.22 -7.24 9.42
N GLY A 129 -6.23 -6.36 9.43
CA GLY A 129 -7.60 -6.74 9.79
C GLY A 129 -7.80 -6.93 11.30
N ASP A 130 -8.79 -7.75 11.66
CA ASP A 130 -9.19 -7.99 13.05
C ASP A 130 -8.26 -9.00 13.76
N VAL A 131 -6.99 -8.61 13.91
CA VAL A 131 -5.97 -9.38 14.65
C VAL A 131 -5.27 -8.48 15.67
N ASP A 132 -4.56 -9.08 16.61
CA ASP A 132 -3.77 -8.33 17.59
C ASP A 132 -2.49 -7.76 16.96
N ALA A 133 -1.97 -6.68 17.54
CA ALA A 133 -0.68 -6.11 17.16
C ALA A 133 0.43 -7.17 17.30
N GLY A 134 1.31 -7.26 16.31
CA GLY A 134 2.37 -8.26 16.23
C GLY A 134 1.94 -9.62 15.70
N SER A 135 0.66 -9.84 15.39
CA SER A 135 0.22 -11.07 14.74
C SER A 135 0.92 -11.27 13.41
N MET A 136 1.40 -12.50 13.20
CA MET A 136 2.10 -12.89 11.97
C MET A 136 1.09 -13.24 10.88
N VAL A 137 1.15 -12.53 9.76
CA VAL A 137 0.29 -12.78 8.60
C VAL A 137 1.14 -12.94 7.33
N ASN A 138 0.57 -13.54 6.29
CA ASN A 138 1.18 -13.61 4.97
C ASN A 138 0.49 -12.66 3.98
N GLU A 139 1.13 -12.40 2.84
CA GLU A 139 0.57 -11.54 1.79
C GLU A 139 -0.77 -12.06 1.26
N GLU A 140 -0.94 -13.38 1.15
CA GLU A 140 -2.17 -13.99 0.64
C GLU A 140 -3.38 -13.67 1.52
N TYR A 141 -3.20 -13.72 2.84
CA TYR A 141 -4.24 -13.30 3.78
C TYR A 141 -4.62 -11.83 3.57
N LEU A 142 -3.64 -10.92 3.47
CA LEU A 142 -3.91 -9.50 3.22
C LEU A 142 -4.57 -9.26 1.86
N MET A 143 -4.14 -9.97 0.82
CA MET A 143 -4.78 -9.92 -0.50
C MET A 143 -6.22 -10.42 -0.46
N SER A 144 -6.54 -11.41 0.38
CA SER A 144 -7.92 -11.87 0.57
C SER A 144 -8.81 -10.81 1.22
N LEU A 145 -8.28 -10.10 2.23
CA LEU A 145 -8.95 -8.95 2.85
C LEU A 145 -9.16 -7.81 1.84
N GLU A 146 -8.12 -7.46 1.09
CA GLU A 146 -8.19 -6.42 0.06
C GLU A 146 -9.24 -6.75 -1.00
N ARG A 147 -9.27 -7.98 -1.49
CA ARG A 147 -10.26 -8.44 -2.46
C ARG A 147 -11.67 -8.35 -1.89
N LYS A 148 -11.88 -8.82 -0.65
CA LYS A 148 -13.18 -8.74 0.03
C LYS A 148 -13.68 -7.28 0.11
N HIS A 149 -12.83 -6.36 0.56
CA HIS A 149 -13.19 -4.96 0.69
C HIS A 149 -13.40 -4.29 -0.67
N PHE A 150 -12.55 -4.60 -1.64
CA PHE A 150 -12.69 -4.05 -2.99
C PHE A 150 -13.99 -4.50 -3.67
N CYS A 151 -14.32 -5.79 -3.60
CA CYS A 151 -15.58 -6.30 -4.14
C CYS A 151 -16.79 -5.61 -3.47
N GLY A 152 -16.77 -5.44 -2.14
CA GLY A 152 -17.84 -4.71 -1.44
C GLY A 152 -17.95 -3.24 -1.86
N LEU A 153 -16.83 -2.59 -2.21
CA LEU A 153 -16.87 -1.21 -2.73
C LEU A 153 -17.52 -1.09 -4.11
N LEU A 154 -17.46 -2.13 -4.94
CA LEU A 154 -18.07 -2.11 -6.28
C LEU A 154 -19.59 -2.00 -6.24
N ASP A 155 -20.22 -2.45 -5.16
CA ASP A 155 -21.67 -2.33 -4.96
C ASP A 155 -22.09 -0.92 -4.50
N HIS A 156 -21.12 -0.05 -4.18
CA HIS A 156 -21.40 1.30 -3.70
C HIS A 156 -21.51 2.30 -4.85
N SER A 157 -22.65 3.00 -4.99
CA SER A 157 -22.92 3.92 -6.09
C SER A 157 -21.83 4.98 -6.28
N LYS A 158 -21.34 5.58 -5.18
CA LYS A 158 -20.26 6.57 -5.23
C LYS A 158 -18.93 6.02 -5.74
N THR A 159 -18.65 4.75 -5.48
CA THR A 159 -17.47 4.07 -6.06
C THR A 159 -17.65 3.90 -7.56
N GLN A 160 -18.83 3.48 -8.00
CA GLN A 160 -19.15 3.32 -9.42
C GLN A 160 -19.04 4.66 -10.16
N GLU A 161 -19.55 5.76 -9.58
CA GLU A 161 -19.41 7.12 -10.11
C GLU A 161 -17.93 7.51 -10.28
N ARG A 162 -17.07 7.21 -9.30
CA ARG A 162 -15.62 7.47 -9.36
C ARG A 162 -14.94 6.68 -10.47
N ILE A 163 -15.26 5.39 -10.58
CA ILE A 163 -14.72 4.53 -11.63
C ILE A 163 -15.13 5.03 -13.01
N MET A 164 -16.43 5.29 -13.21
CA MET A 164 -16.94 5.78 -14.49
C MET A 164 -16.37 7.16 -14.85
N GLY A 165 -16.30 8.06 -13.88
CA GLY A 165 -15.72 9.38 -14.10
C GLY A 165 -14.25 9.32 -14.50
N MET A 166 -13.45 8.45 -13.85
CA MET A 166 -12.05 8.24 -14.22
C MET A 166 -11.91 7.66 -15.64
N LEU A 167 -12.75 6.68 -16.00
CA LEU A 167 -12.73 6.07 -17.33
C LEU A 167 -13.12 7.05 -18.43
N GLN A 168 -14.08 7.94 -18.17
CA GLN A 168 -14.58 8.90 -19.14
C GLN A 168 -13.68 10.13 -19.29
N THR A 169 -13.10 10.61 -18.20
CA THR A 169 -12.42 11.91 -18.18
C THR A 169 -10.90 11.83 -17.94
N GLY A 170 -10.41 10.67 -17.51
CA GLY A 170 -9.02 10.50 -17.08
C GLY A 170 -8.69 11.25 -15.77
N LYS A 171 -9.69 11.83 -15.09
CA LYS A 171 -9.51 12.62 -13.87
C LYS A 171 -10.22 11.98 -12.68
N PRO A 172 -9.62 12.04 -11.47
CA PRO A 172 -10.27 11.55 -10.26
C PRO A 172 -11.53 12.37 -9.95
N VAL A 173 -12.62 11.67 -9.66
CA VAL A 173 -13.86 12.27 -9.16
C VAL A 173 -13.85 12.19 -7.62
N ARG A 174 -14.25 13.26 -6.96
CA ARG A 174 -14.49 13.30 -5.51
C ARG A 174 -15.95 13.62 -5.25
N ASN A 175 -16.64 12.75 -4.50
CA ASN A 175 -18.08 12.81 -4.23
C ASN A 175 -18.43 12.45 -2.78
#